data_d9eb2ffa8e987e21ad20ba7700239cbe
#
_entry.id   d9eb2ffa8e987e21ad20ba7700239cbe
#
_cell.length_a   1.000
_cell.length_b   1.000
_cell.length_c   1.000
_cell.angle_alpha   90.00
_cell.angle_beta   90.00
_cell.angle_gamma   90.00
#
_symmetry.space_group_name_H-M   'P 1'
#
loop_
_entity.id
_entity.type
_entity.pdbx_description
1 polymer ?
#
loop_
_entity_poly.entity_id
_entity_poly.type
_entity_poly.pdbx_seq_one_letter_code
_entity_poly.pdbx_strand_id
1 'polypeptide(L)'
;MHRRTFLIAASLASIVSLAGLTGCLGAAAGSNGNGNGNGNGNGNGSNATNDSSNSSSCQQVDAETAKELMDTEDDYVILDVRTQAEYDESHIPGAILIPHDTVTTAAEDALPDRDQLILVYCRSGNRSKQASQTLVDLGYTNVVEFGGINSWPYEVE
;
A
#
# COMPACT_ATOMS: atom_id res chain seq x y z
N MET A 1 -7.03 -17.87 34.64
CA MET A 1 -5.69 -17.19 34.70
C MET A 1 -4.66 -18.11 34.08
N HIS A 2 -4.34 -17.93 32.78
CA HIS A 2 -3.24 -18.63 32.13
C HIS A 2 -2.37 -17.57 31.48
N ARG A 3 -1.23 -17.32 32.09
CA ARG A 3 -0.16 -16.48 31.51
C ARG A 3 0.59 -17.32 30.47
N ARG A 4 0.49 -16.97 29.21
CA ARG A 4 1.35 -17.51 28.18
C ARG A 4 2.56 -16.59 28.00
N THR A 5 3.70 -17.10 28.46
CA THR A 5 5.02 -16.50 28.28
C THR A 5 5.46 -16.77 26.85
N PHE A 6 5.59 -15.74 26.01
CA PHE A 6 6.22 -15.84 24.72
C PHE A 6 7.73 -15.66 24.85
N LEU A 7 8.47 -16.69 24.50
CA LEU A 7 9.93 -16.68 24.36
C LEU A 7 10.30 -16.01 23.03
N ILE A 8 11.02 -14.90 23.14
CA ILE A 8 11.63 -14.20 21.99
C ILE A 8 12.88 -14.98 21.62
N ALA A 9 12.88 -15.61 20.44
CA ALA A 9 14.07 -16.16 19.82
C ALA A 9 14.67 -15.12 18.89
N ALA A 10 15.78 -14.52 19.33
CA ALA A 10 16.60 -13.65 18.51
C ALA A 10 17.43 -14.50 17.54
N SER A 11 17.20 -14.37 16.24
CA SER A 11 18.05 -14.91 15.20
C SER A 11 18.95 -13.84 14.63
N LEU A 12 20.24 -13.95 14.99
CA LEU A 12 21.36 -13.23 14.37
C LEU A 12 21.73 -13.94 13.05
N ALA A 13 21.66 -13.24 11.93
CA ALA A 13 22.27 -13.69 10.68
C ALA A 13 23.01 -12.54 9.98
N SER A 14 24.27 -12.54 10.14
CA SER A 14 25.46 -12.48 9.25
C SER A 14 25.41 -11.52 8.08
N ILE A 15 26.23 -10.50 8.23
CA ILE A 15 26.74 -9.57 7.22
C ILE A 15 27.72 -10.33 6.31
N VAL A 16 27.51 -10.30 4.99
CA VAL A 16 28.55 -10.57 3.99
C VAL A 16 28.77 -9.30 3.16
N SER A 17 29.87 -8.65 3.42
CA SER A 17 30.46 -7.59 2.57
C SER A 17 31.12 -8.23 1.37
N LEU A 18 30.81 -7.73 0.16
CA LEU A 18 31.69 -7.91 -0.98
C LEU A 18 31.87 -6.58 -1.71
N ALA A 19 33.10 -6.09 -1.61
CA ALA A 19 33.60 -4.94 -2.34
C ALA A 19 33.96 -5.35 -3.76
N GLY A 20 33.61 -4.54 -4.77
CA GLY A 20 34.07 -4.67 -6.14
C GLY A 20 34.09 -3.31 -6.81
N LEU A 21 35.30 -2.71 -6.84
CA LEU A 21 35.62 -1.55 -7.70
C LEU A 21 35.67 -2.01 -9.17
N THR A 22 35.13 -1.24 -10.08
CA THR A 22 35.84 -0.83 -11.32
C THR A 22 35.08 0.31 -11.99
N GLY A 23 35.79 1.40 -12.26
CA GLY A 23 35.33 2.58 -12.95
C GLY A 23 35.40 2.45 -14.46
N CYS A 24 34.71 3.34 -15.13
CA CYS A 24 35.07 3.87 -16.44
C CYS A 24 34.46 5.24 -16.64
N LEU A 25 35.36 6.20 -16.88
CA LEU A 25 35.07 7.54 -17.41
C LEU A 25 34.58 7.46 -18.86
N GLY A 26 33.64 8.32 -19.21
CA GLY A 26 33.26 8.58 -20.59
C GLY A 26 32.43 9.83 -20.71
N ALA A 27 33.10 10.95 -20.95
CA ALA A 27 32.47 12.22 -21.35
C ALA A 27 32.14 12.22 -22.83
N ALA A 28 30.99 12.77 -23.22
CA ALA A 28 30.91 13.60 -24.43
C ALA A 28 29.51 14.25 -24.60
N ALA A 29 29.58 15.50 -24.82
CA ALA A 29 28.60 16.52 -25.18
C ALA A 29 27.78 16.23 -26.43
N GLY A 30 26.61 16.90 -26.51
CA GLY A 30 26.13 17.31 -27.81
C GLY A 30 24.63 17.28 -28.05
N SER A 31 24.11 18.50 -28.17
CA SER A 31 23.17 18.98 -29.19
C SER A 31 21.65 18.75 -29.05
N ASN A 32 21.04 19.82 -28.72
CA ASN A 32 19.88 20.55 -29.26
C ASN A 32 19.07 19.88 -30.37
N GLY A 33 17.76 19.75 -30.19
CA GLY A 33 16.80 19.31 -31.20
C GLY A 33 15.37 19.60 -30.80
N ASN A 34 14.89 20.78 -31.14
CA ASN A 34 13.50 21.20 -31.07
C ASN A 34 12.66 20.41 -32.08
N GLY A 35 11.60 19.76 -31.62
CA GLY A 35 10.68 18.99 -32.46
C GLY A 35 9.28 18.97 -31.87
N ASN A 36 8.47 19.93 -32.31
CA ASN A 36 7.02 19.96 -32.08
C ASN A 36 6.35 18.83 -32.91
N GLY A 37 5.66 17.93 -32.26
CA GLY A 37 4.93 16.83 -32.87
C GLY A 37 3.69 16.43 -32.09
N ASN A 38 2.56 16.97 -32.49
CA ASN A 38 1.22 16.56 -32.04
C ASN A 38 0.94 15.17 -32.60
N GLY A 39 0.73 14.18 -31.70
CA GLY A 39 0.40 12.83 -32.08
C GLY A 39 -0.50 12.18 -31.04
N ASN A 40 -1.79 12.19 -31.32
CA ASN A 40 -2.80 11.42 -30.60
C ASN A 40 -2.54 9.92 -30.85
N GLY A 41 -2.21 9.17 -29.81
CA GLY A 41 -1.98 7.73 -29.86
C GLY A 41 -2.46 7.05 -28.59
N ASN A 42 -3.66 6.49 -28.67
CA ASN A 42 -4.19 5.55 -27.69
C ASN A 42 -3.32 4.29 -27.70
N GLY A 43 -2.61 4.04 -26.61
CA GLY A 43 -1.78 2.86 -26.43
C GLY A 43 -1.87 2.37 -25.00
N ASN A 44 -2.73 1.38 -24.79
CA ASN A 44 -2.78 0.54 -23.60
C ASN A 44 -1.44 -0.20 -23.49
N GLY A 45 -0.67 0.12 -22.48
CA GLY A 45 0.58 -0.56 -22.16
C GLY A 45 0.79 -0.60 -20.68
N SER A 46 0.41 -1.73 -20.09
CA SER A 46 0.75 -2.09 -18.72
C SER A 46 2.26 -2.18 -18.60
N ASN A 47 2.89 -1.20 -17.97
CA ASN A 47 4.29 -1.29 -17.60
C ASN A 47 4.38 -1.15 -16.07
N ALA A 48 4.45 -2.28 -15.41
CA ALA A 48 4.80 -2.37 -14.00
C ALA A 48 6.29 -2.05 -13.87
N THR A 49 6.62 -0.79 -13.64
CA THR A 49 7.96 -0.42 -13.18
C THR A 49 7.93 -0.32 -11.66
N ASN A 50 8.53 -1.32 -11.01
CA ASN A 50 8.95 -1.25 -9.63
C ASN A 50 9.96 -0.10 -9.49
N ASP A 51 9.50 1.07 -9.11
CA ASP A 51 10.37 2.15 -8.65
C ASP A 51 10.34 2.16 -7.11
N SER A 52 11.37 1.54 -6.54
CA SER A 52 11.67 1.61 -5.11
C SER A 52 12.30 2.96 -4.78
N SER A 53 11.53 4.01 -4.83
CA SER A 53 11.88 5.28 -4.21
C SER A 53 11.03 5.42 -2.93
N ASN A 54 11.72 5.37 -1.80
CA ASN A 54 11.22 5.62 -0.46
C ASN A 54 10.68 7.06 -0.36
N SER A 55 9.51 7.28 -0.91
CA SER A 55 8.63 8.41 -0.71
C SER A 55 7.45 7.88 0.09
N SER A 56 7.03 8.59 1.10
CA SER A 56 5.76 8.35 1.81
C SER A 56 4.60 8.43 0.82
N SER A 57 4.39 7.38 0.07
CA SER A 57 3.35 7.25 -0.94
C SER A 57 2.56 5.98 -0.67
N CYS A 58 1.26 6.08 -0.73
CA CYS A 58 0.37 4.95 -0.70
C CYS A 58 0.76 3.97 -1.82
N GLN A 59 1.04 2.72 -1.47
CA GLN A 59 1.27 1.65 -2.45
C GLN A 59 -0.08 1.17 -2.99
N GLN A 60 -0.19 1.01 -4.30
CA GLN A 60 -1.36 0.42 -4.95
C GLN A 60 -1.05 -1.02 -5.37
N VAL A 61 -1.96 -1.94 -5.00
CA VAL A 61 -1.86 -3.35 -5.36
C VAL A 61 -3.22 -3.86 -5.86
N ASP A 62 -3.25 -5.04 -6.44
CA ASP A 62 -4.49 -5.75 -6.76
C ASP A 62 -5.00 -6.58 -5.57
N ALA A 63 -6.20 -7.15 -5.72
CA ALA A 63 -6.85 -7.94 -4.68
C ALA A 63 -6.08 -9.23 -4.35
N GLU A 64 -5.37 -9.82 -5.31
CA GLU A 64 -4.58 -11.02 -5.12
C GLU A 64 -3.35 -10.74 -4.25
N THR A 65 -2.60 -9.69 -4.57
CA THR A 65 -1.45 -9.24 -3.77
C THR A 65 -1.89 -8.82 -2.35
N ALA A 66 -3.03 -8.14 -2.22
CA ALA A 66 -3.56 -7.80 -0.90
C ALA A 66 -3.90 -9.05 -0.07
N LYS A 67 -4.48 -10.07 -0.72
CA LYS A 67 -4.75 -11.36 -0.06
C LYS A 67 -3.46 -12.06 0.37
N GLU A 68 -2.42 -12.06 -0.46
CA GLU A 68 -1.10 -12.61 -0.10
C GLU A 68 -0.51 -11.89 1.12
N LEU A 69 -0.62 -10.56 1.18
CA LEU A 69 -0.18 -9.80 2.36
C LEU A 69 -0.96 -10.22 3.62
N MET A 70 -2.29 -10.37 3.53
CA MET A 70 -3.12 -10.86 4.64
C MET A 70 -2.75 -12.28 5.10
N ASP A 71 -2.24 -13.11 4.19
CA ASP A 71 -1.89 -14.51 4.49
C ASP A 71 -0.44 -14.66 5.03
N THR A 72 0.42 -13.68 4.77
CA THR A 72 1.85 -13.75 5.11
C THR A 72 2.26 -12.83 6.25
N GLU A 73 1.55 -11.73 6.46
CA GLU A 73 1.83 -10.77 7.53
C GLU A 73 0.99 -11.09 8.77
N ASP A 74 1.62 -11.04 9.94
CA ASP A 74 0.95 -11.32 11.21
C ASP A 74 0.32 -10.08 11.87
N ASP A 75 0.76 -8.87 11.46
CA ASP A 75 0.34 -7.60 12.06
C ASP A 75 -0.12 -6.59 10.99
N TYR A 76 -1.38 -6.66 10.66
CA TYR A 76 -2.02 -5.76 9.71
C TYR A 76 -3.44 -5.38 10.13
N VAL A 77 -3.95 -4.32 9.53
CA VAL A 77 -5.35 -3.88 9.64
C VAL A 77 -5.97 -3.83 8.26
N ILE A 78 -7.16 -4.41 8.10
CA ILE A 78 -8.00 -4.21 6.92
C ILE A 78 -8.93 -3.05 7.21
N LEU A 79 -8.84 -1.99 6.42
CA LEU A 79 -9.60 -0.76 6.60
C LEU A 79 -10.65 -0.59 5.49
N ASP A 80 -11.91 -0.70 5.87
CA ASP A 80 -13.04 -0.34 5.02
C ASP A 80 -13.35 1.16 5.16
N VAL A 81 -13.29 1.89 4.06
CA VAL A 81 -13.58 3.33 4.06
C VAL A 81 -14.92 3.67 3.41
N ARG A 82 -15.82 2.69 3.36
CA ARG A 82 -17.20 2.86 2.86
C ARG A 82 -18.10 3.49 3.92
N THR A 83 -19.38 3.48 3.67
CA THR A 83 -20.39 3.91 4.65
C THR A 83 -20.76 2.76 5.59
N GLN A 84 -21.33 3.07 6.76
CA GLN A 84 -21.83 2.06 7.69
C GLN A 84 -22.83 1.11 7.01
N ALA A 85 -23.75 1.63 6.20
CA ALA A 85 -24.74 0.81 5.52
C ALA A 85 -24.10 -0.18 4.51
N GLU A 86 -23.06 0.23 3.79
CA GLU A 86 -22.32 -0.65 2.87
C GLU A 86 -21.54 -1.73 3.63
N TYR A 87 -21.00 -1.39 4.78
CA TYR A 87 -20.27 -2.30 5.66
C TYR A 87 -21.22 -3.35 6.27
N ASP A 88 -22.38 -2.92 6.76
CA ASP A 88 -23.40 -3.80 7.35
C ASP A 88 -24.01 -4.76 6.32
N GLU A 89 -24.04 -4.37 5.04
CA GLU A 89 -24.51 -5.23 3.95
C GLU A 89 -23.55 -6.39 3.69
N SER A 90 -22.27 -6.10 3.59
CA SER A 90 -21.18 -7.08 3.48
C SER A 90 -19.81 -6.39 3.60
N HIS A 91 -18.84 -7.05 4.18
CA HIS A 91 -17.45 -6.54 4.26
C HIS A 91 -16.43 -7.68 4.23
N ILE A 92 -15.16 -7.35 4.05
CA ILE A 92 -14.07 -8.34 4.11
C ILE A 92 -13.89 -8.77 5.56
N PRO A 93 -13.83 -10.09 5.85
CA PRO A 93 -13.72 -10.60 7.22
C PRO A 93 -12.58 -9.97 8.01
N GLY A 94 -12.89 -9.48 9.21
CA GLY A 94 -11.92 -8.82 10.09
C GLY A 94 -11.61 -7.36 9.75
N ALA A 95 -12.27 -6.77 8.77
CA ALA A 95 -12.11 -5.36 8.45
C ALA A 95 -12.72 -4.46 9.55
N ILE A 96 -12.06 -3.34 9.81
CA ILE A 96 -12.62 -2.25 10.61
C ILE A 96 -13.16 -1.15 9.70
N LEU A 97 -14.19 -0.46 10.14
CA LEU A 97 -14.81 0.62 9.38
C LEU A 97 -14.34 2.00 9.88
N ILE A 98 -13.79 2.80 8.97
CA ILE A 98 -13.62 4.26 9.14
C ILE A 98 -14.08 4.91 7.84
N PRO A 99 -15.27 5.52 7.79
CA PRO A 99 -15.75 6.20 6.59
C PRO A 99 -14.74 7.23 6.07
N HIS A 100 -14.54 7.28 4.74
CA HIS A 100 -13.49 8.07 4.10
C HIS A 100 -13.49 9.57 4.47
N ASP A 101 -14.65 10.12 4.79
CA ASP A 101 -14.85 11.52 5.22
C ASP A 101 -14.49 11.77 6.68
N THR A 102 -14.33 10.71 7.48
CA THR A 102 -13.95 10.78 8.89
C THR A 102 -12.52 10.31 9.18
N VAL A 103 -11.79 9.81 8.18
CA VAL A 103 -10.42 9.28 8.34
C VAL A 103 -9.51 10.28 9.06
N THR A 104 -9.55 11.57 8.69
CA THR A 104 -8.71 12.61 9.29
C THR A 104 -8.87 12.72 10.81
N THR A 105 -10.07 12.46 11.33
CA THR A 105 -10.39 12.64 12.75
C THR A 105 -10.42 11.34 13.54
N ALA A 106 -10.68 10.20 12.88
CA ALA A 106 -10.87 8.93 13.55
C ALA A 106 -9.63 8.01 13.46
N ALA A 107 -8.70 8.29 12.55
CA ALA A 107 -7.57 7.41 12.31
C ALA A 107 -6.66 7.26 13.54
N GLU A 108 -6.34 8.35 14.25
CA GLU A 108 -5.43 8.28 15.42
C GLU A 108 -5.95 7.40 16.56
N ASP A 109 -7.26 7.42 16.77
CA ASP A 109 -7.89 6.62 17.82
C ASP A 109 -8.03 5.15 17.43
N ALA A 110 -8.33 4.89 16.15
CA ALA A 110 -8.59 3.54 15.65
C ALA A 110 -7.33 2.81 15.18
N LEU A 111 -6.30 3.54 14.76
CA LEU A 111 -5.04 3.05 14.21
C LEU A 111 -3.87 3.70 14.97
N PRO A 112 -3.60 3.29 16.20
CA PRO A 112 -2.60 3.96 17.06
C PRO A 112 -1.16 3.72 16.60
N ASP A 113 -0.88 2.64 15.88
CA ASP A 113 0.43 2.35 15.33
C ASP A 113 0.54 2.87 13.89
N ARG A 114 1.42 3.85 13.68
CA ARG A 114 1.60 4.48 12.37
C ARG A 114 2.50 3.68 11.42
N ASP A 115 3.20 2.69 11.93
CA ASP A 115 4.08 1.82 11.14
C ASP A 115 3.42 0.48 10.80
N GLN A 116 2.26 0.17 11.38
CA GLN A 116 1.47 -1.01 11.08
C GLN A 116 1.01 -1.04 9.63
N LEU A 117 0.99 -2.21 9.02
CA LEU A 117 0.46 -2.41 7.67
C LEU A 117 -1.06 -2.15 7.66
N ILE A 118 -1.50 -1.19 6.85
CA ILE A 118 -2.91 -0.84 6.68
C ILE A 118 -3.32 -1.14 5.23
N LEU A 119 -4.20 -2.12 5.07
CA LEU A 119 -4.77 -2.54 3.79
C LEU A 119 -6.11 -1.84 3.59
N VAL A 120 -6.16 -0.87 2.68
CA VAL A 120 -7.32 0.03 2.52
C VAL A 120 -8.13 -0.33 1.31
N TYR A 121 -9.45 -0.45 1.47
CA TYR A 121 -10.38 -0.66 0.37
C TYR A 121 -11.67 0.17 0.51
N CYS A 122 -12.39 0.29 -0.61
CA CYS A 122 -13.74 0.82 -0.60
C CYS A 122 -14.66 -0.01 -1.51
N ARG A 123 -15.63 0.62 -2.18
CA ARG A 123 -16.50 -0.08 -3.13
C ARG A 123 -15.82 -0.35 -4.48
N SER A 124 -15.12 0.67 -5.04
CA SER A 124 -14.56 0.65 -6.41
C SER A 124 -13.17 1.27 -6.54
N GLY A 125 -12.49 1.63 -5.43
CA GLY A 125 -11.15 2.18 -5.43
C GLY A 125 -11.04 3.70 -5.31
N ASN A 126 -12.08 4.49 -5.59
CA ASN A 126 -11.97 5.95 -5.59
C ASN A 126 -11.84 6.56 -4.18
N ARG A 127 -12.67 6.11 -3.23
CA ARG A 127 -12.63 6.56 -1.84
C ARG A 127 -11.39 6.05 -1.11
N SER A 128 -10.97 4.80 -1.38
CA SER A 128 -9.78 4.20 -0.78
C SER A 128 -8.51 4.95 -1.17
N LYS A 129 -8.36 5.37 -2.42
CA LYS A 129 -7.22 6.20 -2.86
C LYS A 129 -7.12 7.52 -2.09
N GLN A 130 -8.26 8.20 -1.90
CA GLN A 130 -8.30 9.45 -1.14
C GLN A 130 -8.00 9.22 0.34
N ALA A 131 -8.60 8.20 0.94
CA ALA A 131 -8.37 7.85 2.33
C ALA A 131 -6.92 7.41 2.59
N SER A 132 -6.34 6.63 1.70
CA SER A 132 -4.93 6.21 1.79
C SER A 132 -3.97 7.40 1.71
N GLN A 133 -4.23 8.37 0.81
CA GLN A 133 -3.43 9.59 0.77
C GLN A 133 -3.57 10.39 2.07
N THR A 134 -4.78 10.50 2.61
CA THR A 134 -5.02 11.14 3.91
C THR A 134 -4.25 10.47 5.04
N LEU A 135 -4.20 9.14 5.08
CA LEU A 135 -3.41 8.39 6.08
C LEU A 135 -1.91 8.69 5.94
N VAL A 136 -1.38 8.71 4.71
CA VAL A 136 0.02 9.09 4.46
C VAL A 136 0.30 10.51 4.93
N ASP A 137 -0.60 11.46 4.65
CA ASP A 137 -0.46 12.86 5.09
C ASP A 137 -0.53 12.99 6.62
N LEU A 138 -1.22 12.09 7.31
CA LEU A 138 -1.24 11.95 8.77
C LEU A 138 0.01 11.27 9.35
N GLY A 139 0.91 10.77 8.50
CA GLY A 139 2.18 10.17 8.90
C GLY A 139 2.15 8.64 9.07
N TYR A 140 1.16 7.95 8.53
CA TYR A 140 1.18 6.49 8.43
C TYR A 140 2.16 6.07 7.33
N THR A 141 3.06 5.15 7.64
CA THR A 141 4.21 4.84 6.79
C THR A 141 3.99 3.61 5.92
N ASN A 142 3.04 2.75 6.26
CA ASN A 142 2.82 1.47 5.60
C ASN A 142 1.36 1.30 5.15
N VAL A 143 0.96 2.11 4.16
CA VAL A 143 -0.41 2.16 3.63
C VAL A 143 -0.47 1.54 2.25
N VAL A 144 -1.30 0.51 2.10
CA VAL A 144 -1.54 -0.24 0.85
C VAL A 144 -3.00 -0.13 0.44
N GLU A 145 -3.27 0.41 -0.74
CA GLU A 145 -4.60 0.52 -1.33
C GLU A 145 -4.81 -0.61 -2.35
N PHE A 146 -5.90 -1.39 -2.22
CA PHE A 146 -6.14 -2.53 -3.10
C PHE A 146 -7.48 -2.49 -3.87
N GLY A 147 -8.03 -1.29 -4.04
CA GLY A 147 -9.19 -1.08 -4.91
C GLY A 147 -10.52 -1.18 -4.17
N GLY A 148 -11.37 -2.08 -4.61
CA GLY A 148 -12.73 -2.16 -4.10
C GLY A 148 -13.28 -3.56 -3.96
N ILE A 149 -14.23 -3.71 -3.03
CA ILE A 149 -14.91 -4.98 -2.75
C ILE A 149 -15.64 -5.55 -3.98
N ASN A 150 -16.00 -4.69 -4.95
CA ASN A 150 -16.63 -5.14 -6.20
C ASN A 150 -15.72 -6.06 -7.04
N SER A 151 -14.39 -5.93 -6.87
CA SER A 151 -13.38 -6.75 -7.55
C SER A 151 -12.69 -7.74 -6.61
N TRP A 152 -13.17 -7.86 -5.39
CA TRP A 152 -12.65 -8.81 -4.40
C TRP A 152 -13.21 -10.21 -4.69
N PRO A 153 -12.37 -11.20 -5.07
CA PRO A 153 -12.86 -12.51 -5.49
C PRO A 153 -12.97 -13.53 -4.32
N TYR A 154 -12.67 -13.09 -3.11
CA TYR A 154 -12.63 -13.95 -1.93
C TYR A 154 -13.85 -13.73 -1.03
N GLU A 155 -13.86 -14.38 0.14
CA GLU A 155 -14.96 -14.36 1.09
C GLU A 155 -15.27 -12.94 1.63
N VAL A 156 -16.54 -12.69 1.86
CA VAL A 156 -17.10 -11.50 2.54
C VAL A 156 -18.13 -11.96 3.56
N GLU A 157 -18.31 -11.20 4.63
CA GLU A 157 -19.30 -11.44 5.68
C GLU A 157 -20.27 -10.28 5.87
#